data_ad97f73c39e465dc4d5bc4c0f8c28bf1
#
_entry.id   ad97f73c39e465dc4d5bc4c0f8c28bf1
#
_cell.length_a   1.000
_cell.length_b   1.000
_cell.length_c   1.000
_cell.angle_alpha   90.00
_cell.angle_beta   90.00
_cell.angle_gamma   90.00
#
_symmetry.space_group_name_H-M   'P 1'
#
loop_
_entity.id
_entity.type
_entity.pdbx_description
1 polymer ?
#
loop_
_entity_poly.entity_id
_entity_poly.type
_entity_poly.pdbx_seq_one_letter_code
_entity_poly.pdbx_strand_id
1 'polypeptide(L)'
;MGSSSRQAIKSPKAATADDCLALEQLPNVGPAMASDLRRLDIHTPQALKGRDGLQLYRALCTATGQRHDPCVLDTLLAVVDFMNGAPPAPWWAYTKQRKAMVGQLRD
;
A
#
# COMPACT_ATOMS: atom_id res chain seq x y z
N MET A 1 -13.45 -14.19 25.42
CA MET A 1 -13.01 -14.20 24.69
C MET A 1 -13.49 -14.33 23.38
N GLY A 2 -14.61 -14.57 23.05
CA GLY A 2 -15.12 -14.71 21.76
C GLY A 2 -14.86 -13.54 20.87
N SER A 3 -14.76 -12.39 21.46
CA SER A 3 -14.54 -11.25 20.65
C SER A 3 -13.19 -11.26 20.02
N SER A 4 -12.25 -11.95 20.60
CA SER A 4 -10.96 -11.91 19.98
C SER A 4 -10.95 -12.62 18.68
N SER A 5 -11.75 -13.61 18.48
CA SER A 5 -11.73 -14.29 17.21
C SER A 5 -12.26 -13.39 16.11
N ARG A 6 -13.19 -12.50 16.43
CA ARG A 6 -13.63 -11.66 15.39
C ARG A 6 -12.62 -10.65 15.07
N GLN A 7 -11.87 -10.21 16.01
CA GLN A 7 -10.87 -9.25 15.72
C GLN A 7 -9.79 -9.81 14.88
N ALA A 8 -9.63 -11.10 14.88
CA ALA A 8 -8.64 -11.71 14.04
C ALA A 8 -8.95 -11.54 12.57
N ILE A 9 -10.18 -11.24 12.21
CA ILE A 9 -10.54 -11.06 10.84
C ILE A 9 -9.97 -9.78 10.31
N LYS A 10 -9.76 -8.77 11.15
CA LYS A 10 -9.30 -7.54 10.69
C LYS A 10 -8.19 -7.09 11.58
N SER A 11 -7.03 -6.92 11.11
CA SER A 11 -5.89 -6.46 11.88
C SER A 11 -6.04 -4.99 12.18
N PRO A 12 -5.76 -4.54 13.39
CA PRO A 12 -5.76 -3.11 13.67
C PRO A 12 -4.68 -2.43 12.86
N LYS A 13 -4.93 -1.22 12.42
CA LYS A 13 -3.94 -0.49 11.65
C LYS A 13 -2.83 0.00 12.56
N ALA A 14 -1.62 0.01 12.05
CA ALA A 14 -0.48 0.50 12.80
C ALA A 14 -0.47 2.02 12.81
N ALA A 15 -0.07 2.60 13.93
CA ALA A 15 0.04 4.04 14.04
C ALA A 15 1.37 4.56 13.49
N THR A 16 2.40 3.74 13.51
CA THR A 16 3.72 4.13 13.03
C THR A 16 4.33 2.97 12.25
N ALA A 17 5.35 3.29 11.46
CA ALA A 17 6.04 2.25 10.71
C ALA A 17 6.63 1.18 11.62
N ASP A 18 7.13 1.57 12.78
CA ASP A 18 7.75 0.62 13.69
C ASP A 18 6.74 -0.37 14.26
N ASP A 19 5.50 0.03 14.38
CA ASP A 19 4.45 -0.84 14.90
C ASP A 19 3.83 -1.72 13.81
N CYS A 20 4.19 -1.50 12.57
CA CYS A 20 3.57 -2.22 11.46
C CYS A 20 4.34 -3.51 11.19
N LEU A 21 3.77 -4.62 11.61
CA LEU A 21 4.44 -5.91 11.48
C LEU A 21 3.86 -6.80 10.39
N ALA A 22 2.67 -6.50 9.94
CA ALA A 22 2.02 -7.28 8.89
C ALA A 22 1.47 -6.35 7.83
N LEU A 23 1.39 -6.83 6.60
CA LEU A 23 0.90 -6.01 5.50
C LEU A 23 -0.50 -5.47 5.74
N GLU A 24 -1.35 -6.27 6.37
CA GLU A 24 -2.72 -5.85 6.64
C GLU A 24 -2.82 -4.76 7.69
N GLN A 25 -1.75 -4.47 8.39
CA GLN A 25 -1.73 -3.38 9.36
C GLN A 25 -1.37 -2.05 8.72
N LEU A 26 -0.94 -2.06 7.47
CA LEU A 26 -0.63 -0.82 6.77
C LEU A 26 -1.91 0.00 6.56
N PRO A 27 -1.85 1.31 6.71
CA PRO A 27 -3.02 2.13 6.41
C PRO A 27 -3.47 1.89 4.97
N ASN A 28 -4.77 1.85 4.75
CA ASN A 28 -5.38 1.67 3.43
C ASN A 28 -5.21 0.29 2.81
N VAL A 29 -4.59 -0.66 3.48
CA VAL A 29 -4.35 -1.98 2.89
C VAL A 29 -5.32 -2.99 3.48
N GLY A 30 -6.15 -3.54 2.63
CA GLY A 30 -7.01 -4.67 2.99
C GLY A 30 -6.43 -5.96 2.45
N PRO A 31 -7.18 -7.05 2.53
CA PRO A 31 -6.66 -8.36 2.08
C PRO A 31 -6.27 -8.38 0.61
N ALA A 32 -7.03 -7.70 -0.25
CA ALA A 32 -6.73 -7.72 -1.66
C ALA A 32 -5.41 -7.00 -1.96
N MET A 33 -5.19 -5.84 -1.35
CA MET A 33 -3.96 -5.11 -1.57
C MET A 33 -2.77 -5.83 -0.95
N ALA A 34 -2.98 -6.48 0.19
CA ALA A 34 -1.90 -7.27 0.80
C ALA A 34 -1.51 -8.42 -0.13
N SER A 35 -2.49 -9.04 -0.77
CA SER A 35 -2.23 -10.10 -1.73
C SER A 35 -1.44 -9.57 -2.91
N ASP A 36 -1.79 -8.38 -3.40
CA ASP A 36 -1.08 -7.76 -4.50
C ASP A 36 0.37 -7.46 -4.14
N LEU A 37 0.62 -7.00 -2.92
CA LEU A 37 1.99 -6.75 -2.48
C LEU A 37 2.79 -8.05 -2.43
N ARG A 38 2.18 -9.12 -1.96
CA ARG A 38 2.86 -10.41 -1.93
C ARG A 38 3.18 -10.91 -3.34
N ARG A 39 2.32 -10.56 -4.29
CA ARG A 39 2.56 -10.90 -5.69
C ARG A 39 3.83 -10.21 -6.21
N LEU A 40 4.18 -9.07 -5.65
CA LEU A 40 5.39 -8.36 -6.00
C LEU A 40 6.58 -8.76 -5.12
N ASP A 41 6.41 -9.87 -4.39
CA ASP A 41 7.46 -10.37 -3.50
C ASP A 41 7.69 -9.45 -2.31
N ILE A 42 6.70 -8.70 -1.94
CA ILE A 42 6.76 -7.87 -0.75
C ILE A 42 5.91 -8.57 0.31
N HIS A 43 6.59 -9.18 1.27
CA HIS A 43 5.92 -10.00 2.27
C HIS A 43 5.87 -9.34 3.64
N THR A 44 6.60 -8.26 3.83
CA THR A 44 6.60 -7.53 5.10
C THR A 44 6.51 -6.04 4.82
N PRO A 45 5.96 -5.27 5.74
CA PRO A 45 5.92 -3.81 5.55
C PRO A 45 7.30 -3.19 5.42
N GLN A 46 8.29 -3.76 6.10
CA GLN A 46 9.64 -3.21 6.05
C GLN A 46 10.21 -3.23 4.65
N ALA A 47 9.76 -4.17 3.83
CA ALA A 47 10.23 -4.25 2.44
C ALA A 47 9.79 -3.07 1.60
N LEU A 48 8.86 -2.25 2.10
CA LEU A 48 8.43 -1.06 1.38
C LEU A 48 9.32 0.15 1.61
N LYS A 49 10.19 0.10 2.61
CA LYS A 49 11.05 1.25 2.89
C LYS A 49 11.97 1.50 1.70
N GLY A 50 12.04 2.75 1.31
CA GLY A 50 12.91 3.12 0.19
C GLY A 50 12.40 2.73 -1.18
N ARG A 51 11.20 2.18 -1.29
CA ARG A 51 10.67 1.79 -2.59
C ARG A 51 9.96 2.97 -3.24
N ASP A 52 9.71 2.85 -4.51
CA ASP A 52 9.04 3.86 -5.32
C ASP A 52 7.62 3.38 -5.62
N GLY A 53 6.62 4.09 -5.14
CA GLY A 53 5.22 3.66 -5.32
C GLY A 53 4.82 3.54 -6.77
N LEU A 54 5.29 4.43 -7.63
CA LEU A 54 4.98 4.35 -9.04
C LEU A 54 5.58 3.10 -9.68
N GLN A 55 6.81 2.77 -9.31
CA GLN A 55 7.44 1.59 -9.82
C GLN A 55 6.71 0.34 -9.36
N LEU A 56 6.25 0.33 -8.11
CA LEU A 56 5.47 -0.80 -7.60
C LEU A 56 4.15 -0.93 -8.37
N TYR A 57 3.52 0.18 -8.68
CA TYR A 57 2.29 0.16 -9.45
C TYR A 57 2.53 -0.45 -10.84
N ARG A 58 3.59 -0.02 -11.51
CA ARG A 58 3.91 -0.55 -12.82
C ARG A 58 4.23 -2.03 -12.76
N ALA A 59 4.97 -2.44 -11.74
CA ALA A 59 5.30 -3.85 -11.57
C ALA A 59 4.03 -4.68 -11.34
N LEU A 60 3.08 -4.14 -10.60
CA LEU A 60 1.83 -4.84 -10.35
C LEU A 60 1.02 -5.00 -11.64
N CYS A 61 0.94 -3.94 -12.43
CA CYS A 61 0.23 -4.03 -13.70
C CYS A 61 0.89 -5.06 -14.61
N THR A 62 2.20 -5.11 -14.63
CA THR A 62 2.91 -6.10 -15.43
C THR A 62 2.67 -7.52 -14.92
N ALA A 63 2.74 -7.70 -13.60
CA ALA A 63 2.60 -9.02 -13.02
C ALA A 63 1.20 -9.60 -13.23
N THR A 64 0.18 -8.75 -13.26
CA THR A 64 -1.19 -9.23 -13.43
C THR A 64 -1.67 -9.12 -14.88
N GLY A 65 -0.89 -8.49 -15.74
CA GLY A 65 -1.28 -8.33 -17.14
C GLY A 65 -2.45 -7.38 -17.33
N GLN A 66 -2.70 -6.48 -16.40
CA GLN A 66 -3.80 -5.56 -16.53
C GLN A 66 -3.48 -4.24 -15.83
N ARG A 67 -4.18 -3.20 -16.27
CA ARG A 67 -4.01 -1.90 -15.70
C ARG A 67 -4.91 -1.77 -14.48
N HIS A 68 -4.35 -1.45 -13.34
CA HIS A 68 -5.12 -1.31 -12.12
C HIS A 68 -5.70 0.09 -11.98
N ASP A 69 -6.71 0.23 -11.13
CA ASP A 69 -7.30 1.53 -10.85
C ASP A 69 -6.25 2.51 -10.36
N PRO A 70 -6.37 3.79 -10.71
CA PRO A 70 -5.43 4.79 -10.20
C PRO A 70 -5.37 4.86 -8.67
N CYS A 71 -6.44 4.53 -7.98
CA CYS A 71 -6.42 4.55 -6.52
C CYS A 71 -5.45 3.51 -5.95
N VAL A 72 -5.10 2.51 -6.72
CA VAL A 72 -4.08 1.53 -6.30
C VAL A 72 -2.72 2.24 -6.24
N LEU A 73 -2.43 3.10 -7.19
CA LEU A 73 -1.21 3.88 -7.15
C LEU A 73 -1.21 4.83 -5.95
N ASP A 74 -2.35 5.48 -5.69
CA ASP A 74 -2.46 6.35 -4.51
C ASP A 74 -2.14 5.57 -3.24
N THR A 75 -2.65 4.37 -3.12
CA THR A 75 -2.40 3.52 -1.96
C THR A 75 -0.94 3.13 -1.85
N LEU A 76 -0.31 2.79 -2.98
CA LEU A 76 1.10 2.42 -2.97
C LEU A 76 1.98 3.61 -2.56
N LEU A 77 1.64 4.81 -3.02
CA LEU A 77 2.37 6.00 -2.59
C LEU A 77 2.21 6.21 -1.09
N ALA A 78 1.02 6.01 -0.59
CA ALA A 78 0.74 6.21 0.83
C ALA A 78 1.49 5.22 1.71
N VAL A 79 1.53 3.94 1.33
CA VAL A 79 2.18 2.94 2.16
C VAL A 79 3.70 3.08 2.16
N VAL A 80 4.27 3.50 1.03
CA VAL A 80 5.71 3.72 0.98
C VAL A 80 6.07 4.91 1.89
N ASP A 81 5.32 6.01 1.81
CA ASP A 81 5.57 7.15 2.67
C ASP A 81 5.42 6.79 4.14
N PHE A 82 4.39 6.02 4.47
CA PHE A 82 4.16 5.60 5.83
C PHE A 82 5.35 4.79 6.36
N MET A 83 5.83 3.85 5.56
CA MET A 83 6.97 3.03 6.00
C MET A 83 8.27 3.82 6.03
N ASN A 84 8.33 4.95 5.35
CA ASN A 84 9.48 5.84 5.41
C ASN A 84 9.35 6.85 6.55
N GLY A 85 8.31 6.75 7.37
CA GLY A 85 8.18 7.57 8.57
C GLY A 85 7.08 8.61 8.54
N ALA A 86 6.31 8.71 7.48
CA ALA A 86 5.22 9.69 7.43
C ALA A 86 4.05 9.22 8.30
N PRO A 87 3.24 10.14 8.80
CA PRO A 87 2.05 9.74 9.56
C PRO A 87 1.05 9.04 8.65
N PRO A 88 0.18 8.22 9.21
CA PRO A 88 -0.85 7.57 8.40
C PRO A 88 -1.73 8.60 7.71
N ALA A 89 -2.09 8.34 6.47
CA ALA A 89 -2.96 9.22 5.71
C ALA A 89 -3.84 8.38 4.80
N PRO A 90 -5.04 8.85 4.48
CA PRO A 90 -5.89 8.09 3.57
C PRO A 90 -5.31 8.14 2.15
N TRP A 91 -5.65 7.15 1.33
CA TRP A 91 -5.08 7.06 -0.01
C TRP A 91 -5.43 8.29 -0.86
N TRP A 92 -6.58 8.89 -0.65
CA TRP A 92 -6.98 10.04 -1.46
C TRP A 92 -6.16 11.29 -1.18
N ALA A 93 -5.40 11.29 -0.09
CA ALA A 93 -4.48 12.39 0.15
C ALA A 93 -3.37 12.42 -0.89
N TYR A 94 -3.19 11.32 -1.62
CA TYR A 94 -2.14 11.21 -2.63
C TYR A 94 -2.65 11.36 -4.05
N THR A 95 -3.94 11.60 -4.21
CA THR A 95 -4.54 11.68 -5.55
C THR A 95 -3.93 12.80 -6.38
N LYS A 96 -3.69 13.95 -5.79
CA LYS A 96 -3.13 15.08 -6.51
C LYS A 96 -1.71 14.76 -6.99
N GLN A 97 -0.91 14.17 -6.13
CA GLN A 97 0.45 13.76 -6.47
C GLN A 97 0.43 12.71 -7.58
N ARG A 98 -0.45 11.75 -7.49
CA ARG A 98 -0.57 10.71 -8.50
C ARG A 98 -0.96 11.29 -9.86
N LYS A 99 -1.88 12.25 -9.87
CA LYS A 99 -2.28 12.85 -11.14
C LYS A 99 -1.13 13.58 -11.80
N ALA A 100 -0.29 14.23 -11.01
CA ALA A 100 0.87 14.90 -11.55
C ALA A 100 1.86 13.90 -12.14
N MET A 101 2.05 12.78 -11.44
CA MET A 101 2.96 11.75 -11.94
C MET A 101 2.47 11.12 -13.23
N VAL A 102 1.19 10.79 -13.28
CA VAL A 102 0.64 10.13 -14.45
C VAL A 102 0.68 11.07 -15.65
N GLY A 103 0.48 12.34 -15.42
CA GLY A 103 0.57 13.31 -16.49
C GLY A 103 1.94 13.32 -17.15
N GLN A 104 2.98 13.11 -16.35
CA GLN A 104 4.32 13.07 -16.91
C GLN A 104 4.60 11.78 -17.64
N LEU A 105 3.92 10.74 -17.27
CA LEU A 105 4.18 9.48 -17.90
C LEU A 105 3.38 9.18 -19.10
N ARG A 106 2.42 10.01 -19.42
CA ARG A 106 1.63 9.67 -20.48
C ARG A 106 2.32 9.89 -21.65
N ASP A 107 2.93 9.63 -22.15
CA ASP A 107 3.50 9.81 -23.35
C ASP A 107 3.83 8.66 -23.91
#